data_d94584ffcdc4068426d20f829ad3f1b4
#
_entry.id   d94584ffcdc4068426d20f829ad3f1b4
#
_cell.length_a   1.000
_cell.length_b   1.000
_cell.length_c   1.000
_cell.angle_alpha   90.00
_cell.angle_beta   90.00
_cell.angle_gamma   90.00
#
_symmetry.space_group_name_H-M   'P 1'
#
loop_
_entity.id
_entity.type
_entity.pdbx_description
1 polymer ?
#
loop_
_entity_poly.entity_id
_entity_poly.type
_entity_poly.pdbx_seq_one_letter_code
_entity_poly.pdbx_strand_id
1 'polypeptide(L)'
;MIGYWRSLMLNARIVKEALVVLGLRKGAPKDSATLLKHKRTGWWGKLSDAADRKAFNWKTREALYIHLSTQVENGVPVEVALDGFAEIMRKRNRRSSHALVENVSRRMREGLTLSRAIAIAVPKSEMGMIAAGEASGKLGLSLDLLVESHDRVEAVVRAYRGAAIRPIAYLAMMYGVMWAVGAYVMPTIVQGLPESKVQGAGIAMYIVADFTQSWLSVLPIIVACVVGYAVRWSLPRWVGPKRVSAERYFPYSFYRDIEGFKWLSAFSGLLEAGVPDVHALSRQMETSTPWMRERLKHIRFRMMEGGMNLAQALEASGNKGKLPPFEFPNPEIIDRIRSIAAFKDFHEKVGRLTVRWSREIERNATTNAKKFGFYAEMTMYALMGFLMFSINGVTTQLGTFNGG
;
A
#
# COMPACT_ATOMS: atom_id res chain seq x y z
N MET A 1 -17.47 13.38 24.39
CA MET A 1 -16.11 12.80 24.32
C MET A 1 -14.97 13.80 24.43
N ILE A 2 -15.20 15.10 24.40
CA ILE A 2 -14.18 16.16 24.53
C ILE A 2 -13.80 16.47 25.99
N GLY A 3 -14.63 16.11 26.97
CA GLY A 3 -14.38 16.34 28.41
C GLY A 3 -13.33 15.41 29.03
N TYR A 4 -13.15 14.20 28.51
CA TYR A 4 -12.26 13.19 29.10
C TYR A 4 -10.76 13.46 28.83
N TRP A 5 -10.44 14.13 27.74
CA TRP A 5 -9.06 14.49 27.41
C TRP A 5 -8.53 15.72 28.15
N ARG A 6 -9.43 16.58 28.59
CA ARG A 6 -9.06 17.76 29.41
C ARG A 6 -8.66 17.39 30.83
N SER A 7 -9.30 16.37 31.42
CA SER A 7 -8.96 15.89 32.78
C SER A 7 -7.62 15.13 32.84
N LEU A 8 -7.25 14.41 31.76
CA LEU A 8 -5.96 13.72 31.68
C LEU A 8 -4.77 14.67 31.53
N MET A 9 -4.95 15.79 30.84
CA MET A 9 -3.91 16.82 30.69
C MET A 9 -3.73 17.64 31.97
N LEU A 10 -4.78 17.87 32.74
CA LEU A 10 -4.69 18.52 34.06
C LEU A 10 -3.94 17.64 35.08
N ASN A 11 -4.20 16.33 35.09
CA ASN A 11 -3.51 15.40 35.99
C ASN A 11 -2.00 15.31 35.72
N ALA A 12 -1.59 15.39 34.45
CA ALA A 12 -0.17 15.38 34.09
C ALA A 12 0.57 16.67 34.54
N ARG A 13 -0.14 17.80 34.63
CA ARG A 13 0.41 19.07 35.13
C ARG A 13 0.51 19.09 36.64
N ILE A 14 -0.49 18.56 37.34
CA ILE A 14 -0.52 18.45 38.81
C ILE A 14 0.57 17.49 39.31
N VAL A 15 0.77 16.35 38.62
CA VAL A 15 1.84 15.40 38.96
C VAL A 15 3.24 16.03 38.71
N LYS A 16 3.40 16.87 37.72
CA LYS A 16 4.65 17.61 37.49
C LYS A 16 4.94 18.65 38.56
N GLU A 17 3.94 19.34 39.04
CA GLU A 17 4.09 20.34 40.13
C GLU A 17 4.29 19.65 41.49
N ALA A 18 3.61 18.54 41.75
CA ALA A 18 3.81 17.76 42.98
C ALA A 18 5.24 17.18 43.09
N LEU A 19 5.86 16.80 41.98
CA LEU A 19 7.25 16.30 41.94
C LEU A 19 8.29 17.42 42.17
N VAL A 20 7.94 18.68 41.89
CA VAL A 20 8.78 19.86 42.19
C VAL A 20 8.70 20.22 43.67
N VAL A 21 7.50 20.12 44.27
CA VAL A 21 7.26 20.43 45.70
C VAL A 21 7.88 19.38 46.64
N LEU A 22 7.96 18.12 46.22
CA LEU A 22 8.54 17.02 47.00
C LEU A 22 10.05 16.95 46.98
N GLY A 23 10.77 17.91 46.40
CA GLY A 23 12.25 17.99 46.48
C GLY A 23 12.98 16.85 45.78
N LEU A 24 12.33 16.03 44.98
CA LEU A 24 12.91 14.87 44.28
C LEU A 24 13.63 15.25 42.97
N ARG A 25 13.76 16.54 42.69
CA ARG A 25 14.50 17.05 41.54
C ARG A 25 15.78 17.70 41.99
N LYS A 26 16.84 16.92 42.24
CA LYS A 26 18.21 17.43 42.34
C LYS A 26 18.60 18.09 41.02
N GLY A 27 19.28 19.25 41.15
CA GLY A 27 19.60 20.19 40.10
C GLY A 27 20.06 19.60 38.78
N ALA A 28 19.54 20.17 37.69
CA ALA A 28 19.96 19.84 36.35
C ALA A 28 21.44 20.20 36.12
N PRO A 29 22.27 19.30 35.60
CA PRO A 29 23.62 19.68 35.18
C PRO A 29 23.51 20.57 33.91
N LYS A 30 24.37 21.59 33.89
CA LYS A 30 24.42 22.65 32.85
C LYS A 30 25.02 22.20 31.50
N ASP A 31 25.28 20.91 31.29
CA ASP A 31 25.88 20.40 30.05
C ASP A 31 24.86 19.68 29.23
N SER A 32 24.33 20.40 28.23
CA SER A 32 23.40 19.89 27.21
C SER A 32 23.96 18.72 26.37
N ALA A 33 25.26 18.48 26.41
CA ALA A 33 25.94 17.37 25.73
C ALA A 33 25.73 16.00 26.39
N THR A 34 25.41 15.95 27.70
CA THR A 34 25.25 14.70 28.45
C THR A 34 23.83 14.10 28.37
N LEU A 35 22.83 14.87 27.92
CA LEU A 35 21.44 14.44 27.86
C LEU A 35 21.12 13.48 26.71
N LEU A 36 22.03 13.29 25.74
CA LEU A 36 21.81 12.43 24.58
C LEU A 36 22.42 11.02 24.70
N LYS A 37 23.09 10.73 25.79
CA LYS A 37 23.70 9.41 26.06
C LYS A 37 22.79 8.43 26.81
N HIS A 38 21.57 8.82 27.14
CA HIS A 38 20.60 7.90 27.70
C HIS A 38 19.97 7.10 26.55
N LYS A 39 20.53 5.93 26.28
CA LYS A 39 19.88 4.83 25.55
C LYS A 39 18.51 4.67 26.17
N ARG A 40 17.46 5.18 25.54
CA ARG A 40 16.05 4.99 25.94
C ARG A 40 15.69 3.53 25.72
N THR A 41 16.18 2.65 26.60
CA THR A 41 15.86 1.24 26.66
C THR A 41 14.52 1.08 27.39
N GLY A 42 13.42 1.22 26.65
CA GLY A 42 12.09 1.02 27.16
C GLY A 42 11.04 1.12 26.05
N TRP A 43 9.84 0.63 26.29
CA TRP A 43 8.73 0.70 25.35
C TRP A 43 8.39 2.14 24.89
N TRP A 44 8.62 3.13 25.75
CA TRP A 44 8.53 4.55 25.43
C TRP A 44 9.56 5.02 24.39
N GLY A 45 10.77 4.48 24.43
CA GLY A 45 11.77 4.72 23.37
C GLY A 45 11.32 4.19 22.02
N LYS A 46 10.75 2.97 21.99
CA LYS A 46 10.21 2.38 20.76
C LYS A 46 9.00 3.14 20.21
N LEU A 47 8.18 3.74 21.08
CA LEU A 47 7.04 4.57 20.67
C LEU A 47 7.50 5.93 20.13
N SER A 48 8.51 6.58 20.71
CA SER A 48 9.06 7.81 20.15
C SER A 48 9.75 7.58 18.81
N ASP A 49 10.51 6.48 18.67
CA ASP A 49 11.13 6.10 17.39
C ASP A 49 10.10 5.75 16.31
N ALA A 50 8.96 5.18 16.70
CA ALA A 50 7.86 4.91 15.79
C ALA A 50 7.10 6.20 15.39
N ALA A 51 6.95 7.14 16.31
CA ALA A 51 6.35 8.45 16.06
C ALA A 51 7.25 9.31 15.16
N ASP A 52 8.56 9.29 15.39
CA ASP A 52 9.55 10.02 14.59
C ASP A 52 9.63 9.45 13.15
N ARG A 53 9.59 8.12 13.00
CA ARG A 53 9.48 7.48 11.67
C ARG A 53 8.17 7.84 10.97
N LYS A 54 7.07 7.95 11.68
CA LYS A 54 5.77 8.36 11.12
C LYS A 54 5.76 9.83 10.71
N ALA A 55 6.48 10.69 11.43
CA ALA A 55 6.68 12.09 11.08
C ALA A 55 7.57 12.27 9.84
N PHE A 56 8.52 11.35 9.59
CA PHE A 56 9.38 11.32 8.41
C PHE A 56 8.70 10.55 7.27
N ASN A 57 7.53 11.05 6.87
CA ASN A 57 6.70 10.48 5.81
C ASN A 57 7.35 10.62 4.42
N TRP A 58 6.75 9.99 3.40
CA TRP A 58 7.28 10.04 2.04
C TRP A 58 7.53 11.47 1.55
N LYS A 59 6.59 12.39 1.71
CA LYS A 59 6.74 13.79 1.26
C LYS A 59 7.98 14.48 1.86
N THR A 60 8.34 14.14 3.08
CA THR A 60 9.55 14.70 3.73
C THR A 60 10.80 14.03 3.20
N ARG A 61 10.78 12.71 2.96
CA ARG A 61 11.90 11.97 2.36
C ARG A 61 12.14 12.38 0.91
N GLU A 62 11.08 12.47 0.12
CA GLU A 62 11.12 12.97 -1.25
C GLU A 62 11.79 14.35 -1.33
N ALA A 63 11.34 15.30 -0.51
CA ALA A 63 11.95 16.63 -0.45
C ALA A 63 13.43 16.58 -0.02
N LEU A 64 13.81 15.66 0.88
CA LEU A 64 15.19 15.44 1.25
C LEU A 64 16.00 14.88 0.09
N TYR A 65 15.48 13.87 -0.59
CA TYR A 65 16.20 13.20 -1.72
C TYR A 65 16.42 14.15 -2.88
N ILE A 66 15.42 14.92 -3.28
CA ILE A 66 15.54 15.96 -4.32
C ILE A 66 16.56 17.02 -3.90
N HIS A 67 16.50 17.47 -2.64
CA HIS A 67 17.48 18.45 -2.14
C HIS A 67 18.90 17.89 -2.16
N LEU A 68 19.12 16.68 -1.66
CA LEU A 68 20.43 16.04 -1.65
C LEU A 68 20.95 15.75 -3.07
N SER A 69 20.10 15.24 -3.97
CA SER A 69 20.46 15.00 -5.37
C SER A 69 20.98 16.28 -6.01
N THR A 70 20.19 17.36 -5.97
CA THR A 70 20.57 18.66 -6.53
C THR A 70 21.85 19.21 -5.93
N GLN A 71 22.04 19.14 -4.62
CA GLN A 71 23.23 19.66 -3.97
C GLN A 71 24.50 18.84 -4.30
N VAL A 72 24.38 17.51 -4.27
CA VAL A 72 25.49 16.60 -4.58
C VAL A 72 25.93 16.69 -6.05
N GLU A 73 24.99 16.84 -6.98
CA GLU A 73 25.30 17.07 -8.41
C GLU A 73 26.03 18.40 -8.64
N ASN A 74 25.77 19.40 -7.80
CA ASN A 74 26.50 20.67 -7.81
C ASN A 74 27.81 20.64 -7.00
N GLY A 75 28.25 19.43 -6.54
CA GLY A 75 29.52 19.25 -5.83
C GLY A 75 29.50 19.61 -4.35
N VAL A 76 28.32 19.85 -3.77
CA VAL A 76 28.19 20.15 -2.34
C VAL A 76 28.35 18.84 -1.54
N PRO A 77 29.19 18.79 -0.49
CA PRO A 77 29.27 17.64 0.39
C PRO A 77 27.94 17.28 1.04
N VAL A 78 27.66 15.97 1.17
CA VAL A 78 26.37 15.45 1.67
C VAL A 78 26.04 15.97 3.06
N GLU A 79 27.02 16.12 3.94
CA GLU A 79 26.86 16.64 5.29
C GLU A 79 26.37 18.11 5.28
N VAL A 80 26.94 18.92 4.40
CA VAL A 80 26.54 20.33 4.24
C VAL A 80 25.12 20.44 3.66
N ALA A 81 24.80 19.59 2.70
CA ALA A 81 23.45 19.51 2.13
C ALA A 81 22.41 19.06 3.17
N LEU A 82 22.75 18.10 4.05
CA LEU A 82 21.90 17.69 5.18
C LEU A 82 21.66 18.82 6.18
N ASP A 83 22.71 19.55 6.54
CA ASP A 83 22.59 20.70 7.45
C ASP A 83 21.70 21.81 6.84
N GLY A 84 21.84 22.08 5.55
CA GLY A 84 20.96 22.99 4.80
C GLY A 84 19.51 22.54 4.83
N PHE A 85 19.24 21.24 4.63
CA PHE A 85 17.89 20.72 4.73
C PHE A 85 17.31 20.75 6.15
N ALA A 86 18.14 20.49 7.16
CA ALA A 86 17.74 20.63 8.57
C ALA A 86 17.29 22.05 8.89
N GLU A 87 17.99 23.06 8.38
CA GLU A 87 17.62 24.47 8.53
C GLU A 87 16.29 24.79 7.84
N ILE A 88 16.03 24.24 6.63
CA ILE A 88 14.73 24.35 5.96
C ILE A 88 13.62 23.77 6.83
N MET A 89 13.83 22.60 7.42
CA MET A 89 12.86 21.97 8.31
C MET A 89 12.63 22.79 9.59
N ARG A 90 13.65 23.41 10.12
CA ARG A 90 13.58 24.34 11.27
C ARG A 90 12.70 25.54 10.94
N LYS A 91 12.95 26.21 9.81
CA LYS A 91 12.18 27.37 9.33
C LYS A 91 10.70 27.03 9.10
N ARG A 92 10.42 25.83 8.63
CA ARG A 92 9.04 25.31 8.43
C ARG A 92 8.39 24.79 9.72
N ASN A 93 9.01 24.97 10.88
CA ASN A 93 8.55 24.51 12.20
C ASN A 93 8.28 22.99 12.29
N ARG A 94 8.98 22.18 11.48
CA ARG A 94 8.86 20.71 11.48
C ARG A 94 9.89 20.08 12.42
N ARG A 95 9.68 20.24 13.73
CA ARG A 95 10.63 19.86 14.79
C ARG A 95 11.10 18.41 14.72
N SER A 96 10.21 17.44 14.53
CA SER A 96 10.56 16.01 14.45
C SER A 96 11.45 15.70 13.24
N SER A 97 11.12 16.26 12.07
CA SER A 97 11.92 16.07 10.85
C SER A 97 13.28 16.75 10.97
N HIS A 98 13.34 17.95 11.56
CA HIS A 98 14.60 18.64 11.85
C HIS A 98 15.51 17.81 12.74
N ALA A 99 15.04 17.37 13.93
CA ALA A 99 15.81 16.58 14.87
C ALA A 99 16.33 15.25 14.26
N LEU A 100 15.54 14.66 13.37
CA LEU A 100 15.90 13.43 12.68
C LEU A 100 17.01 13.66 11.65
N VAL A 101 16.89 14.71 10.82
CA VAL A 101 17.92 15.05 9.82
C VAL A 101 19.21 15.48 10.51
N GLU A 102 19.14 16.27 11.58
CA GLU A 102 20.30 16.63 12.41
C GLU A 102 20.99 15.40 13.01
N ASN A 103 20.21 14.39 13.44
CA ASN A 103 20.76 13.12 13.93
C ASN A 103 21.48 12.36 12.79
N VAL A 104 20.95 12.35 11.58
CA VAL A 104 21.59 11.74 10.40
C VAL A 104 22.91 12.46 10.10
N SER A 105 22.91 13.80 10.03
CA SER A 105 24.10 14.60 9.79
C SER A 105 25.18 14.37 10.85
N ARG A 106 24.81 14.30 12.14
CA ARG A 106 25.73 13.97 13.23
C ARG A 106 26.37 12.59 13.07
N ARG A 107 25.57 11.56 12.71
CA ARG A 107 26.07 10.20 12.47
C ARG A 107 27.06 10.13 11.31
N MET A 108 26.87 10.92 10.27
CA MET A 108 27.82 11.02 9.18
C MET A 108 29.14 11.65 9.65
N ARG A 109 29.08 12.70 10.45
CA ARG A 109 30.26 13.29 11.10
C ARG A 109 30.99 12.32 12.03
N GLU A 110 30.29 11.31 12.57
CA GLU A 110 30.87 10.18 13.34
C GLU A 110 31.48 9.09 12.43
N GLY A 111 31.51 9.29 11.11
CA GLY A 111 32.12 8.39 10.12
C GLY A 111 31.19 7.34 9.51
N LEU A 112 29.89 7.43 9.73
CA LEU A 112 28.95 6.54 9.05
C LEU A 112 28.64 7.04 7.65
N THR A 113 28.44 6.11 6.70
CA THR A 113 27.92 6.43 5.37
C THR A 113 26.48 6.93 5.45
N LEU A 114 26.00 7.72 4.45
CA LEU A 114 24.63 8.22 4.43
C LEU A 114 23.61 7.10 4.57
N SER A 115 23.79 6.01 3.82
CA SER A 115 22.90 4.84 3.87
C SER A 115 22.77 4.24 5.27
N ARG A 116 23.86 4.17 6.03
CA ARG A 116 23.84 3.68 7.43
C ARG A 116 23.29 4.72 8.40
N ALA A 117 23.62 5.98 8.19
CA ALA A 117 23.17 7.08 9.05
C ALA A 117 21.64 7.24 8.97
N ILE A 118 21.07 7.20 7.75
CA ILE A 118 19.62 7.39 7.50
C ILE A 118 18.77 6.13 7.77
N ALA A 119 19.40 4.96 7.99
CA ALA A 119 18.72 3.67 8.19
C ALA A 119 17.68 3.66 9.32
N ILE A 120 17.76 4.58 10.26
CA ILE A 120 16.78 4.74 11.35
C ILE A 120 15.45 5.32 10.88
N ALA A 121 15.47 6.07 9.78
CA ALA A 121 14.40 6.92 9.31
C ALA A 121 13.72 6.41 8.03
N VAL A 122 14.41 5.59 7.24
CA VAL A 122 13.96 5.15 5.92
C VAL A 122 13.71 3.65 5.86
N PRO A 123 12.81 3.19 4.96
CA PRO A 123 12.62 1.77 4.69
C PRO A 123 13.90 1.14 4.14
N LYS A 124 14.09 -0.14 4.43
CA LYS A 124 15.26 -0.90 3.94
C LYS A 124 15.39 -0.92 2.42
N SER A 125 14.28 -0.86 1.68
CA SER A 125 14.27 -0.80 0.22
C SER A 125 14.93 0.47 -0.31
N GLU A 126 14.64 1.63 0.28
CA GLU A 126 15.25 2.91 -0.07
C GLU A 126 16.75 2.93 0.32
N MET A 127 17.07 2.42 1.51
CA MET A 127 18.44 2.30 1.98
C MET A 127 19.34 1.51 1.00
N GLY A 128 18.79 0.48 0.34
CA GLY A 128 19.52 -0.30 -0.67
C GLY A 128 19.97 0.53 -1.87
N MET A 129 19.11 1.41 -2.38
CA MET A 129 19.44 2.31 -3.50
C MET A 129 20.43 3.40 -3.08
N ILE A 130 20.24 3.99 -1.89
CA ILE A 130 21.18 4.99 -1.35
C ILE A 130 22.57 4.38 -1.21
N ALA A 131 22.68 3.16 -0.61
CA ALA A 131 23.95 2.46 -0.46
C ALA A 131 24.60 2.10 -1.81
N ALA A 132 23.81 1.81 -2.83
CA ALA A 132 24.31 1.56 -4.16
C ALA A 132 24.91 2.83 -4.78
N GLY A 133 24.20 3.96 -4.66
CA GLY A 133 24.66 5.27 -5.15
C GLY A 133 25.93 5.75 -4.43
N GLU A 134 26.02 5.54 -3.11
CA GLU A 134 27.25 5.83 -2.34
C GLU A 134 28.42 4.99 -2.85
N ALA A 135 28.24 3.68 -2.97
CA ALA A 135 29.31 2.75 -3.39
C ALA A 135 29.80 2.99 -4.82
N SER A 136 28.92 3.46 -5.72
CA SER A 136 29.26 3.75 -7.12
C SER A 136 29.71 5.19 -7.36
N GLY A 137 29.67 6.07 -6.34
CA GLY A 137 29.94 7.51 -6.51
C GLY A 137 28.85 8.26 -7.28
N LYS A 138 27.67 7.67 -7.48
CA LYS A 138 26.53 8.23 -8.23
C LYS A 138 25.34 8.49 -7.32
N LEU A 139 25.59 9.08 -6.16
CA LEU A 139 24.56 9.27 -5.14
C LEU A 139 23.39 10.15 -5.63
N GLY A 140 23.67 11.27 -6.33
CA GLY A 140 22.65 12.15 -6.89
C GLY A 140 21.70 11.39 -7.80
N LEU A 141 22.25 10.73 -8.83
CA LEU A 141 21.46 9.90 -9.75
C LEU A 141 20.63 8.82 -9.02
N SER A 142 21.22 8.15 -8.03
CA SER A 142 20.51 7.12 -7.23
C SER A 142 19.32 7.67 -6.45
N LEU A 143 19.45 8.89 -5.93
CA LEU A 143 18.36 9.56 -5.20
C LEU A 143 17.24 9.97 -6.16
N ASP A 144 17.55 10.49 -7.35
CA ASP A 144 16.56 10.83 -8.36
C ASP A 144 15.82 9.60 -8.87
N LEU A 145 16.54 8.51 -9.18
CA LEU A 145 15.94 7.24 -9.57
C LEU A 145 15.03 6.66 -8.47
N LEU A 146 15.37 6.88 -7.20
CA LEU A 146 14.54 6.46 -6.07
C LEU A 146 13.22 7.24 -6.06
N VAL A 147 13.26 8.56 -6.21
CA VAL A 147 12.06 9.41 -6.28
C VAL A 147 11.21 9.03 -7.48
N GLU A 148 11.80 8.95 -8.66
CA GLU A 148 11.09 8.59 -9.89
C GLU A 148 10.46 7.19 -9.83
N SER A 149 11.18 6.21 -9.25
CA SER A 149 10.65 4.85 -9.04
C SER A 149 9.44 4.86 -8.11
N HIS A 150 9.50 5.64 -7.02
CA HIS A 150 8.39 5.76 -6.08
C HIS A 150 7.16 6.42 -6.72
N ASP A 151 7.36 7.48 -7.49
CA ASP A 151 6.28 8.20 -8.16
C ASP A 151 5.56 7.32 -9.18
N ARG A 152 6.32 6.54 -9.94
CA ARG A 152 5.76 5.53 -10.87
C ARG A 152 4.92 4.48 -10.12
N VAL A 153 5.42 3.97 -9.00
CA VAL A 153 4.70 3.00 -8.18
C VAL A 153 3.42 3.63 -7.59
N GLU A 154 3.50 4.86 -7.11
CA GLU A 154 2.35 5.56 -6.54
C GLU A 154 1.29 5.85 -7.60
N ALA A 155 1.68 6.24 -8.82
CA ALA A 155 0.76 6.45 -9.94
C ALA A 155 -0.02 5.17 -10.26
N VAL A 156 0.67 4.03 -10.36
CA VAL A 156 0.04 2.71 -10.55
C VAL A 156 -0.93 2.37 -9.42
N VAL A 157 -0.51 2.51 -8.17
CA VAL A 157 -1.35 2.21 -7.00
C VAL A 157 -2.57 3.14 -6.93
N ARG A 158 -2.42 4.43 -7.26
CA ARG A 158 -3.54 5.39 -7.33
C ARG A 158 -4.55 5.02 -8.42
N ALA A 159 -4.07 4.65 -9.61
CA ALA A 159 -4.94 4.22 -10.70
C ALA A 159 -5.82 3.04 -10.28
N TYR A 160 -5.25 2.06 -9.63
CA TYR A 160 -5.97 0.89 -9.14
C TYR A 160 -6.94 1.19 -7.99
N ARG A 161 -6.53 2.02 -7.02
CA ARG A 161 -7.45 2.45 -5.95
C ARG A 161 -8.64 3.20 -6.51
N GLY A 162 -8.40 4.11 -7.45
CA GLY A 162 -9.46 4.83 -8.15
C GLY A 162 -10.40 3.90 -8.91
N ALA A 163 -9.85 2.86 -9.53
CA ALA A 163 -10.60 1.84 -10.22
C ALA A 163 -11.57 1.05 -9.32
N ALA A 164 -11.16 0.77 -8.08
CA ALA A 164 -11.95 -0.02 -7.13
C ALA A 164 -13.05 0.78 -6.43
N ILE A 165 -12.94 2.10 -6.31
CA ILE A 165 -13.88 2.93 -5.55
C ILE A 165 -15.29 2.89 -6.16
N ARG A 166 -15.41 3.01 -7.48
CA ARG A 166 -16.72 3.05 -8.16
C ARG A 166 -17.56 1.79 -7.96
N PRO A 167 -17.05 0.57 -8.25
CA PRO A 167 -17.78 -0.66 -8.00
C PRO A 167 -18.20 -0.83 -6.54
N ILE A 168 -17.32 -0.48 -5.59
CA ILE A 168 -17.62 -0.56 -4.16
C ILE A 168 -18.75 0.42 -3.79
N ALA A 169 -18.72 1.65 -4.34
CA ALA A 169 -19.77 2.65 -4.10
C ALA A 169 -21.12 2.19 -4.64
N TYR A 170 -21.15 1.60 -5.86
CA TYR A 170 -22.40 1.05 -6.42
C TYR A 170 -22.95 -0.12 -5.60
N LEU A 171 -22.09 -1.03 -5.15
CA LEU A 171 -22.52 -2.14 -4.29
C LEU A 171 -23.06 -1.64 -2.93
N ALA A 172 -22.40 -0.65 -2.33
CA ALA A 172 -22.85 -0.03 -1.10
C ALA A 172 -24.20 0.69 -1.28
N MET A 173 -24.36 1.42 -2.40
CA MET A 173 -25.60 2.10 -2.74
C MET A 173 -26.74 1.11 -3.00
N MET A 174 -26.47 0.04 -3.75
CA MET A 174 -27.43 -1.03 -4.02
C MET A 174 -27.92 -1.67 -2.72
N TYR A 175 -26.98 -1.99 -1.81
CA TYR A 175 -27.33 -2.53 -0.49
C TYR A 175 -28.14 -1.53 0.32
N GLY A 176 -27.76 -0.25 0.32
CA GLY A 176 -28.48 0.82 1.03
C GLY A 176 -29.91 1.01 0.52
N VAL A 177 -30.13 0.97 -0.80
CA VAL A 177 -31.47 1.04 -1.40
C VAL A 177 -32.30 -0.17 -1.02
N MET A 178 -31.76 -1.38 -1.12
CA MET A 178 -32.42 -2.61 -0.72
C MET A 178 -32.83 -2.56 0.77
N TRP A 179 -31.93 -2.10 1.64
CA TRP A 179 -32.21 -1.94 3.05
C TRP A 179 -33.30 -0.88 3.31
N ALA A 180 -33.24 0.27 2.63
CA ALA A 180 -34.21 1.33 2.79
C ALA A 180 -35.63 0.88 2.37
N VAL A 181 -35.74 0.16 1.24
CA VAL A 181 -37.01 -0.41 0.80
C VAL A 181 -37.57 -1.39 1.82
N GLY A 182 -36.76 -2.32 2.31
CA GLY A 182 -37.19 -3.30 3.32
C GLY A 182 -37.53 -2.67 4.67
N ALA A 183 -36.79 -1.65 5.12
CA ALA A 183 -36.98 -1.04 6.43
C ALA A 183 -38.10 0.02 6.46
N TYR A 184 -38.33 0.76 5.37
CA TYR A 184 -39.28 1.88 5.35
C TYR A 184 -40.50 1.66 4.47
N VAL A 185 -40.34 1.04 3.30
CA VAL A 185 -41.44 0.86 2.33
C VAL A 185 -42.29 -0.37 2.71
N MET A 186 -41.66 -1.48 3.00
CA MET A 186 -42.35 -2.73 3.27
C MET A 186 -43.28 -2.72 4.47
N PRO A 187 -42.97 -2.10 5.62
CA PRO A 187 -43.89 -2.04 6.75
C PRO A 187 -45.26 -1.41 6.40
N THR A 188 -45.27 -0.45 5.48
CA THR A 188 -46.51 0.19 5.06
C THR A 188 -47.35 -0.72 4.13
N ILE A 189 -46.68 -1.52 3.31
CA ILE A 189 -47.33 -2.48 2.40
C ILE A 189 -47.89 -3.68 3.13
N VAL A 190 -47.13 -4.23 4.09
CA VAL A 190 -47.53 -5.41 4.88
C VAL A 190 -48.83 -5.17 5.67
N GLN A 191 -49.05 -3.93 6.14
CA GLN A 191 -50.30 -3.56 6.84
C GLN A 191 -51.57 -3.73 5.98
N GLY A 192 -51.43 -3.57 4.65
CA GLY A 192 -52.55 -3.65 3.70
C GLY A 192 -52.73 -5.02 3.02
N LEU A 193 -51.63 -5.80 2.85
CA LEU A 193 -51.68 -7.08 2.14
C LEU A 193 -50.86 -8.14 2.89
N PRO A 194 -51.48 -9.14 3.54
CA PRO A 194 -50.78 -10.21 4.24
C PRO A 194 -49.93 -11.06 3.28
N GLU A 195 -48.80 -11.56 3.76
CA GLU A 195 -47.84 -12.38 2.97
C GLU A 195 -48.52 -13.59 2.30
N SER A 196 -49.49 -14.22 2.99
CA SER A 196 -50.19 -15.39 2.47
C SER A 196 -51.01 -15.15 1.20
N LYS A 197 -51.26 -13.90 0.85
CA LYS A 197 -52.05 -13.50 -0.33
C LYS A 197 -51.19 -12.88 -1.46
N VAL A 198 -49.89 -12.68 -1.22
CA VAL A 198 -48.98 -12.09 -2.22
C VAL A 198 -48.52 -13.15 -3.21
N GLN A 199 -48.53 -12.78 -4.49
CA GLN A 199 -48.12 -13.65 -5.59
C GLN A 199 -47.02 -12.99 -6.45
N GLY A 200 -46.26 -13.83 -7.18
CA GLY A 200 -45.27 -13.37 -8.16
C GLY A 200 -44.11 -12.60 -7.55
N ALA A 201 -43.71 -11.50 -8.16
CA ALA A 201 -42.56 -10.70 -7.76
C ALA A 201 -42.72 -10.04 -6.37
N GLY A 202 -43.95 -9.91 -5.87
CA GLY A 202 -44.21 -9.40 -4.52
C GLY A 202 -43.55 -10.26 -3.43
N ILE A 203 -43.47 -11.58 -3.60
CA ILE A 203 -42.85 -12.51 -2.65
C ILE A 203 -41.36 -12.12 -2.40
N ALA A 204 -40.67 -11.72 -3.47
CA ALA A 204 -39.27 -11.30 -3.31
C ALA A 204 -39.12 -10.06 -2.42
N MET A 205 -40.09 -9.14 -2.42
CA MET A 205 -40.09 -7.98 -1.51
C MET A 205 -40.25 -8.38 -0.06
N TYR A 206 -41.11 -9.37 0.23
CA TYR A 206 -41.28 -9.89 1.59
C TYR A 206 -39.99 -10.57 2.09
N ILE A 207 -39.31 -11.35 1.23
CA ILE A 207 -38.02 -11.95 1.57
C ILE A 207 -36.97 -10.84 1.86
N VAL A 208 -36.95 -9.78 1.06
CA VAL A 208 -36.06 -8.63 1.31
C VAL A 208 -36.41 -7.91 2.60
N ALA A 209 -37.70 -7.75 2.90
CA ALA A 209 -38.16 -7.11 4.13
C ALA A 209 -37.79 -7.92 5.37
N ASP A 210 -38.08 -9.20 5.37
CA ASP A 210 -37.73 -10.11 6.47
C ASP A 210 -36.20 -10.14 6.71
N PHE A 211 -35.44 -10.23 5.60
CA PHE A 211 -33.99 -10.15 5.67
C PHE A 211 -33.51 -8.83 6.26
N THR A 212 -34.05 -7.68 5.85
CA THR A 212 -33.60 -6.34 6.30
C THR A 212 -34.01 -6.02 7.73
N GLN A 213 -35.13 -6.55 8.20
CA GLN A 213 -35.59 -6.41 9.58
C GLN A 213 -34.90 -7.40 10.53
N SER A 214 -34.35 -8.48 10.00
CA SER A 214 -33.59 -9.46 10.77
C SER A 214 -32.16 -8.97 11.06
N TRP A 215 -31.59 -9.45 12.17
CA TRP A 215 -30.15 -9.28 12.45
C TRP A 215 -29.25 -9.85 11.34
N LEU A 216 -29.76 -10.76 10.52
CA LEU A 216 -29.08 -11.34 9.35
C LEU A 216 -28.70 -10.28 8.30
N SER A 217 -29.34 -9.12 8.30
CA SER A 217 -28.99 -8.00 7.40
C SER A 217 -27.55 -7.49 7.62
N VAL A 218 -26.95 -7.67 8.78
CA VAL A 218 -25.56 -7.28 9.04
C VAL A 218 -24.56 -8.36 8.56
N LEU A 219 -25.03 -9.60 8.37
CA LEU A 219 -24.18 -10.75 8.02
C LEU A 219 -23.38 -10.55 6.71
N PRO A 220 -23.95 -10.07 5.59
CA PRO A 220 -23.18 -9.84 4.36
C PRO A 220 -22.05 -8.85 4.56
N ILE A 221 -22.25 -7.82 5.37
CA ILE A 221 -21.22 -6.81 5.68
C ILE A 221 -20.10 -7.47 6.49
N ILE A 222 -20.44 -8.26 7.52
CA ILE A 222 -19.46 -8.99 8.33
C ILE A 222 -18.67 -9.96 7.43
N VAL A 223 -19.36 -10.75 6.60
CA VAL A 223 -18.71 -11.70 5.67
C VAL A 223 -17.79 -10.96 4.71
N ALA A 224 -18.23 -9.85 4.11
CA ALA A 224 -17.39 -9.05 3.22
C ALA A 224 -16.14 -8.50 3.93
N CYS A 225 -16.27 -8.03 5.17
CA CYS A 225 -15.15 -7.57 5.99
C CYS A 225 -14.17 -8.71 6.32
N VAL A 226 -14.68 -9.88 6.73
CA VAL A 226 -13.87 -11.05 7.07
C VAL A 226 -13.14 -11.57 5.83
N VAL A 227 -13.82 -11.70 4.70
CA VAL A 227 -13.21 -12.13 3.42
C VAL A 227 -12.17 -11.10 2.96
N GLY A 228 -12.49 -9.81 3.01
CA GLY A 228 -11.55 -8.73 2.66
C GLY A 228 -10.30 -8.77 3.54
N TYR A 229 -10.46 -8.97 4.84
CA TYR A 229 -9.36 -9.12 5.78
C TYR A 229 -8.54 -10.39 5.50
N ALA A 230 -9.19 -11.54 5.29
CA ALA A 230 -8.53 -12.81 4.97
C ALA A 230 -7.72 -12.72 3.67
N VAL A 231 -8.29 -12.13 2.62
CA VAL A 231 -7.60 -11.87 1.35
C VAL A 231 -6.39 -10.97 1.59
N ARG A 232 -6.57 -9.82 2.26
CA ARG A 232 -5.47 -8.88 2.54
C ARG A 232 -4.35 -9.52 3.35
N TRP A 233 -4.68 -10.38 4.30
CA TRP A 233 -3.70 -11.12 5.10
C TRP A 233 -2.96 -12.17 4.29
N SER A 234 -3.67 -12.87 3.40
CA SER A 234 -3.15 -13.94 2.56
C SER A 234 -2.24 -13.43 1.44
N LEU A 235 -2.52 -12.25 0.84
CA LEU A 235 -1.81 -11.72 -0.31
C LEU A 235 -0.27 -11.74 -0.17
N PRO A 236 0.34 -11.25 0.92
CA PRO A 236 1.80 -11.23 1.08
C PRO A 236 2.38 -12.52 1.69
N ARG A 237 1.55 -13.40 2.27
CA ARG A 237 1.99 -14.55 3.08
C ARG A 237 1.81 -15.88 2.41
N TRP A 238 0.74 -16.04 1.63
CA TRP A 238 0.41 -17.31 1.01
C TRP A 238 1.42 -17.63 -0.10
N VAL A 239 2.08 -18.79 0.00
CA VAL A 239 3.09 -19.34 -0.92
C VAL A 239 2.71 -20.74 -1.39
N GLY A 240 3.41 -21.25 -2.41
CA GLY A 240 3.23 -22.62 -2.91
C GLY A 240 2.35 -22.76 -4.16
N PRO A 241 2.14 -24.01 -4.65
CA PRO A 241 1.57 -24.26 -5.97
C PRO A 241 0.12 -23.80 -6.11
N LYS A 242 -0.70 -23.97 -5.07
CA LYS A 242 -2.10 -23.48 -5.06
C LYS A 242 -2.18 -21.97 -5.21
N ARG A 243 -1.21 -21.23 -4.64
CA ARG A 243 -1.10 -19.79 -4.79
C ARG A 243 -0.79 -19.37 -6.22
N VAL A 244 0.09 -20.10 -6.90
CA VAL A 244 0.42 -19.84 -8.31
C VAL A 244 -0.81 -20.00 -9.20
N SER A 245 -1.60 -21.05 -8.99
CA SER A 245 -2.87 -21.23 -9.72
C SER A 245 -3.89 -20.12 -9.42
N ALA A 246 -3.95 -19.65 -8.18
CA ALA A 246 -4.84 -18.57 -7.78
C ALA A 246 -4.46 -17.22 -8.41
N GLU A 247 -3.21 -17.02 -8.83
CA GLU A 247 -2.73 -15.79 -9.48
C GLU A 247 -3.33 -15.50 -10.87
N ARG A 248 -4.09 -16.45 -11.42
CA ARG A 248 -4.88 -16.21 -12.64
C ARG A 248 -6.16 -15.42 -12.36
N TYR A 249 -6.61 -15.38 -11.12
CA TYR A 249 -7.88 -14.78 -10.72
C TYR A 249 -7.68 -13.52 -9.84
N PHE A 250 -8.62 -12.59 -9.96
CA PHE A 250 -8.72 -11.46 -9.03
C PHE A 250 -9.04 -11.96 -7.60
N PRO A 251 -8.43 -11.42 -6.54
CA PRO A 251 -7.51 -10.27 -6.48
C PRO A 251 -6.02 -10.63 -6.56
N TYR A 252 -5.67 -11.90 -6.70
CA TYR A 252 -4.29 -12.38 -6.64
C TYR A 252 -3.47 -12.03 -7.89
N SER A 253 -4.09 -12.04 -9.09
CA SER A 253 -3.45 -11.56 -10.33
C SER A 253 -3.02 -10.10 -10.21
N PHE A 254 -3.92 -9.29 -9.68
CA PHE A 254 -3.70 -7.89 -9.41
C PHE A 254 -2.53 -7.62 -8.44
N TYR A 255 -2.46 -8.39 -7.34
CA TYR A 255 -1.35 -8.29 -6.39
C TYR A 255 -0.02 -8.66 -7.04
N ARG A 256 0.00 -9.71 -7.87
CA ARG A 256 1.18 -10.13 -8.64
C ARG A 256 1.68 -9.00 -9.54
N ASP A 257 0.80 -8.39 -10.30
CA ASP A 257 1.15 -7.34 -11.27
C ASP A 257 1.70 -6.08 -10.58
N ILE A 258 1.07 -5.64 -9.47
CA ILE A 258 1.55 -4.50 -8.68
C ILE A 258 2.90 -4.80 -8.04
N GLU A 259 3.02 -5.92 -7.33
CA GLU A 259 4.27 -6.26 -6.64
C GLU A 259 5.38 -6.59 -7.65
N GLY A 260 5.03 -7.19 -8.79
CA GLY A 260 5.94 -7.40 -9.90
C GLY A 260 6.45 -6.09 -10.49
N PHE A 261 5.56 -5.11 -10.67
CA PHE A 261 5.94 -3.77 -11.11
C PHE A 261 6.86 -3.06 -10.11
N LYS A 262 6.50 -3.07 -8.81
CA LYS A 262 7.34 -2.50 -7.75
C LYS A 262 8.74 -3.12 -7.75
N TRP A 263 8.78 -4.45 -7.86
CA TRP A 263 10.03 -5.19 -7.91
C TRP A 263 10.88 -4.78 -9.11
N LEU A 264 10.30 -4.78 -10.32
CA LEU A 264 11.04 -4.45 -11.54
C LEU A 264 11.50 -3.00 -11.55
N SER A 265 10.66 -2.07 -11.04
CA SER A 265 11.02 -0.65 -10.92
C SER A 265 12.22 -0.43 -9.99
N ALA A 266 12.20 -1.07 -8.82
CA ALA A 266 13.33 -1.00 -7.88
C ALA A 266 14.56 -1.75 -8.42
N PHE A 267 14.37 -2.86 -9.14
CA PHE A 267 15.44 -3.64 -9.75
C PHE A 267 16.15 -2.83 -10.86
N SER A 268 15.39 -2.20 -11.77
CA SER A 268 15.98 -1.36 -12.81
C SER A 268 16.75 -0.19 -12.22
N GLY A 269 16.25 0.47 -11.19
CA GLY A 269 16.98 1.54 -10.51
C GLY A 269 18.30 1.09 -9.88
N LEU A 270 18.34 -0.14 -9.31
CA LEU A 270 19.61 -0.71 -8.81
C LEU A 270 20.60 -1.01 -9.94
N LEU A 271 20.12 -1.51 -11.09
CA LEU A 271 20.97 -1.78 -12.25
C LEU A 271 21.55 -0.48 -12.83
N GLU A 272 20.72 0.56 -12.97
CA GLU A 272 21.15 1.88 -13.45
C GLU A 272 22.15 2.54 -12.49
N ALA A 273 21.99 2.29 -11.17
CA ALA A 273 22.97 2.68 -10.16
C ALA A 273 24.27 1.84 -10.18
N GLY A 274 24.39 0.84 -11.11
CA GLY A 274 25.58 0.02 -11.31
C GLY A 274 25.67 -1.21 -10.40
N VAL A 275 24.58 -1.61 -9.76
CA VAL A 275 24.56 -2.85 -8.94
C VAL A 275 24.41 -4.07 -9.84
N PRO A 276 25.27 -5.10 -9.75
CA PRO A 276 25.12 -6.33 -10.53
C PRO A 276 23.80 -7.05 -10.23
N ASP A 277 23.20 -7.70 -11.22
CA ASP A 277 21.88 -8.33 -11.21
C ASP A 277 21.65 -9.22 -9.97
N VAL A 278 22.59 -10.13 -9.71
CA VAL A 278 22.47 -11.08 -8.57
C VAL A 278 22.52 -10.38 -7.23
N HIS A 279 23.33 -9.32 -7.11
CA HIS A 279 23.39 -8.51 -5.89
C HIS A 279 22.13 -7.66 -5.70
N ALA A 280 21.58 -7.10 -6.78
CA ALA A 280 20.31 -6.41 -6.76
C ALA A 280 19.17 -7.30 -6.28
N LEU A 281 19.07 -8.54 -6.81
CA LEU A 281 18.11 -9.55 -6.36
C LEU A 281 18.29 -9.89 -4.87
N SER A 282 19.55 -10.10 -4.43
CA SER A 282 19.84 -10.46 -3.03
C SER A 282 19.41 -9.37 -2.06
N ARG A 283 19.69 -8.10 -2.36
CA ARG A 283 19.24 -6.96 -1.56
C ARG A 283 17.72 -6.86 -1.47
N GLN A 284 17.04 -7.07 -2.59
CA GLN A 284 15.58 -7.04 -2.61
C GLN A 284 14.93 -8.19 -1.83
N MET A 285 15.57 -9.37 -1.81
CA MET A 285 15.10 -10.52 -1.03
C MET A 285 15.06 -10.25 0.48
N GLU A 286 16.02 -9.50 1.01
CA GLU A 286 16.10 -9.20 2.45
C GLU A 286 14.88 -8.42 2.96
N THR A 287 14.30 -7.58 2.11
CA THR A 287 13.19 -6.68 2.45
C THR A 287 11.84 -7.17 1.97
N SER A 288 11.81 -8.25 1.18
CA SER A 288 10.62 -8.73 0.50
C SER A 288 9.67 -9.51 1.40
N THR A 289 8.37 -9.50 1.04
CA THR A 289 7.35 -10.35 1.65
C THR A 289 7.65 -11.84 1.42
N PRO A 290 7.11 -12.77 2.23
CA PRO A 290 7.31 -14.21 2.02
C PRO A 290 6.96 -14.65 0.59
N TRP A 291 5.86 -14.15 0.03
CA TRP A 291 5.43 -14.43 -1.32
C TRP A 291 6.45 -13.96 -2.39
N MET A 292 6.96 -12.74 -2.26
CA MET A 292 7.96 -12.20 -3.18
C MET A 292 9.30 -12.92 -3.01
N ARG A 293 9.69 -13.21 -1.78
CA ARG A 293 10.95 -13.89 -1.46
C ARG A 293 11.04 -15.27 -2.09
N GLU A 294 9.94 -16.02 -2.13
CA GLU A 294 9.89 -17.33 -2.81
C GLU A 294 10.31 -17.19 -4.29
N ARG A 295 9.76 -16.21 -5.00
CA ARG A 295 10.04 -15.97 -6.42
C ARG A 295 11.47 -15.50 -6.66
N LEU A 296 11.91 -14.50 -5.92
CA LEU A 296 13.27 -13.96 -6.04
C LEU A 296 14.33 -15.02 -5.70
N LYS A 297 14.06 -15.90 -4.72
CA LYS A 297 14.94 -17.00 -4.38
C LYS A 297 15.12 -17.95 -5.56
N HIS A 298 14.05 -18.29 -6.27
CA HIS A 298 14.13 -19.18 -7.44
C HIS A 298 14.84 -18.51 -8.62
N ILE A 299 14.55 -17.24 -8.90
CA ILE A 299 15.24 -16.48 -9.95
C ILE A 299 16.75 -16.41 -9.65
N ARG A 300 17.13 -16.01 -8.44
CA ARG A 300 18.52 -15.91 -8.02
C ARG A 300 19.25 -17.26 -8.13
N PHE A 301 18.63 -18.34 -7.65
CA PHE A 301 19.19 -19.68 -7.72
C PHE A 301 19.52 -20.08 -9.17
N ARG A 302 18.62 -19.83 -10.12
CA ARG A 302 18.83 -20.16 -11.53
C ARG A 302 19.91 -19.31 -12.18
N MET A 303 20.02 -18.04 -11.80
CA MET A 303 21.09 -17.18 -12.28
C MET A 303 22.46 -17.60 -11.74
N MET A 304 22.57 -17.98 -10.47
CA MET A 304 23.83 -18.32 -9.82
C MET A 304 24.31 -19.75 -10.14
N GLU A 305 23.42 -20.73 -10.02
CA GLU A 305 23.76 -22.15 -10.17
C GLU A 305 23.48 -22.67 -11.58
N GLY A 306 22.50 -22.11 -12.27
CA GLY A 306 22.13 -22.48 -13.63
C GLY A 306 22.85 -21.70 -14.73
N GLY A 307 23.63 -20.66 -14.38
CA GLY A 307 24.29 -19.79 -15.37
C GLY A 307 23.33 -19.05 -16.29
N MET A 308 22.05 -18.95 -15.92
CA MET A 308 21.00 -18.36 -16.73
C MET A 308 21.04 -16.82 -16.63
N ASN A 309 20.76 -16.13 -17.73
CA ASN A 309 20.47 -14.71 -17.67
C ASN A 309 19.09 -14.45 -17.02
N LEU A 310 18.80 -13.19 -16.69
CA LEU A 310 17.55 -12.81 -16.00
C LEU A 310 16.29 -13.27 -16.75
N ALA A 311 16.27 -13.14 -18.08
CA ALA A 311 15.12 -13.54 -18.90
C ALA A 311 14.86 -15.05 -18.82
N GLN A 312 15.92 -15.85 -19.00
CA GLN A 312 15.84 -17.31 -18.87
C GLN A 312 15.44 -17.74 -17.45
N ALA A 313 15.96 -17.06 -16.41
CA ALA A 313 15.63 -17.35 -15.04
C ALA A 313 14.16 -17.03 -14.70
N LEU A 314 13.58 -15.98 -15.30
CA LEU A 314 12.17 -15.62 -15.16
C LEU A 314 11.24 -16.65 -15.81
N GLU A 315 11.56 -17.12 -17.01
CA GLU A 315 10.79 -18.16 -17.69
C GLU A 315 10.83 -19.49 -16.97
N ALA A 316 12.01 -19.86 -16.52
CA ALA A 316 12.25 -21.14 -15.86
C ALA A 316 11.90 -21.13 -14.36
N SER A 317 11.20 -20.16 -13.85
CA SER A 317 10.97 -19.92 -12.41
C SER A 317 10.06 -20.93 -11.70
N GLY A 318 9.67 -22.02 -12.37
CA GLY A 318 9.05 -23.20 -11.74
C GLY A 318 10.09 -24.11 -11.08
N ASN A 319 9.70 -24.90 -10.08
CA ASN A 319 10.57 -25.82 -9.38
C ASN A 319 10.66 -27.15 -10.13
N LYS A 320 11.64 -27.34 -11.04
CA LYS A 320 11.97 -28.61 -11.72
C LYS A 320 10.74 -29.51 -12.09
N GLY A 321 9.70 -28.92 -12.69
CA GLY A 321 8.48 -29.61 -13.08
C GLY A 321 7.46 -29.92 -11.97
N LYS A 322 7.74 -29.58 -10.71
CA LYS A 322 6.81 -29.76 -9.57
C LYS A 322 5.89 -28.55 -9.32
N LEU A 323 6.27 -27.36 -9.79
CA LEU A 323 5.48 -26.15 -9.69
C LEU A 323 5.25 -25.58 -11.09
N PRO A 324 4.05 -25.07 -11.40
CA PRO A 324 3.85 -24.32 -12.62
C PRO A 324 4.77 -23.08 -12.63
N PRO A 325 5.18 -22.58 -13.80
CA PRO A 325 5.97 -21.35 -13.90
C PRO A 325 5.26 -20.22 -13.14
N PHE A 326 6.02 -19.42 -12.41
CA PHE A 326 5.44 -18.36 -11.56
C PHE A 326 4.74 -17.24 -12.36
N GLU A 327 4.98 -17.15 -13.68
CA GLU A 327 4.46 -16.07 -14.52
C GLU A 327 4.69 -14.67 -13.89
N PHE A 328 5.86 -14.52 -13.24
CA PHE A 328 6.24 -13.33 -12.50
C PHE A 328 7.34 -12.57 -13.23
N PRO A 329 7.27 -11.24 -13.35
CA PRO A 329 6.27 -10.31 -12.75
C PRO A 329 4.90 -10.32 -13.45
N ASN A 330 4.88 -10.61 -14.76
CA ASN A 330 3.70 -10.77 -15.62
C ASN A 330 4.14 -11.48 -16.91
N PRO A 331 3.35 -12.37 -17.51
CA PRO A 331 3.73 -13.10 -18.72
C PRO A 331 4.20 -12.20 -19.87
N GLU A 332 3.45 -11.14 -20.17
CA GLU A 332 3.79 -10.19 -21.25
C GLU A 332 5.13 -9.47 -20.99
N ILE A 333 5.42 -9.17 -19.72
CA ILE A 333 6.66 -8.51 -19.34
C ILE A 333 7.85 -9.47 -19.43
N ILE A 334 7.67 -10.74 -19.12
CA ILE A 334 8.70 -11.77 -19.31
C ILE A 334 9.09 -11.85 -20.77
N ASP A 335 8.13 -11.88 -21.70
CA ASP A 335 8.40 -11.91 -23.14
C ASP A 335 9.14 -10.64 -23.61
N ARG A 336 8.77 -9.48 -23.09
CA ARG A 336 9.48 -8.22 -23.39
C ARG A 336 10.90 -8.20 -22.82
N ILE A 337 11.10 -8.70 -21.60
CA ILE A 337 12.46 -8.83 -21.01
C ILE A 337 13.29 -9.79 -21.85
N ARG A 338 12.71 -10.90 -22.31
CA ARG A 338 13.39 -11.86 -23.21
C ARG A 338 13.86 -11.16 -24.50
N SER A 339 13.01 -10.36 -25.11
CA SER A 339 13.33 -9.66 -26.36
C SER A 339 14.50 -8.67 -26.24
N ILE A 340 14.78 -8.15 -25.04
CA ILE A 340 15.86 -7.19 -24.79
C ILE A 340 17.08 -7.79 -24.11
N ALA A 341 17.00 -9.03 -23.59
CA ALA A 341 18.05 -9.67 -22.79
C ALA A 341 19.38 -9.88 -23.53
N ALA A 342 19.34 -9.99 -24.87
CA ALA A 342 20.53 -10.21 -25.69
C ALA A 342 21.33 -8.92 -26.01
N PHE A 343 20.78 -7.75 -25.69
CA PHE A 343 21.43 -6.48 -26.06
C PHE A 343 22.38 -5.99 -24.97
N LYS A 344 23.49 -5.34 -25.39
CA LYS A 344 24.49 -4.78 -24.47
C LYS A 344 23.90 -3.74 -23.50
N ASP A 345 22.88 -2.97 -23.95
CA ASP A 345 22.24 -1.91 -23.15
C ASP A 345 21.03 -2.45 -22.34
N PHE A 346 21.12 -3.69 -21.89
CA PHE A 346 20.02 -4.37 -21.16
C PHE A 346 19.50 -3.54 -19.98
N HIS A 347 20.39 -2.97 -19.17
CA HIS A 347 20.02 -2.21 -17.96
C HIS A 347 19.16 -1.00 -18.31
N GLU A 348 19.58 -0.17 -19.28
CA GLU A 348 18.82 0.99 -19.73
C GLU A 348 17.49 0.60 -20.39
N LYS A 349 17.49 -0.50 -21.16
CA LYS A 349 16.27 -1.02 -21.79
C LYS A 349 15.24 -1.52 -20.79
N VAL A 350 15.68 -2.13 -19.69
CA VAL A 350 14.78 -2.54 -18.57
C VAL A 350 14.16 -1.31 -17.91
N GLY A 351 14.91 -0.25 -17.68
CA GLY A 351 14.39 1.02 -17.18
C GLY A 351 13.31 1.59 -18.09
N ARG A 352 13.59 1.70 -19.39
CA ARG A 352 12.60 2.14 -20.40
C ARG A 352 11.36 1.23 -20.49
N LEU A 353 11.54 -0.09 -20.35
CA LEU A 353 10.44 -1.04 -20.30
C LEU A 353 9.56 -0.78 -19.09
N THR A 354 10.14 -0.52 -17.94
CA THR A 354 9.41 -0.23 -16.70
C THR A 354 8.55 1.04 -16.84
N VAL A 355 9.07 2.09 -17.44
CA VAL A 355 8.33 3.33 -17.74
C VAL A 355 7.13 3.06 -18.68
N ARG A 356 7.31 2.24 -19.71
CA ARG A 356 6.22 1.87 -20.63
C ARG A 356 5.16 1.03 -19.92
N TRP A 357 5.61 0.09 -19.12
CA TRP A 357 4.72 -0.80 -18.37
C TRP A 357 3.87 -0.05 -17.34
N SER A 358 4.42 0.96 -16.66
CA SER A 358 3.62 1.78 -15.72
C SER A 358 2.42 2.44 -16.41
N ARG A 359 2.64 3.01 -17.62
CA ARG A 359 1.57 3.64 -18.41
C ARG A 359 0.52 2.63 -18.91
N GLU A 360 0.98 1.42 -19.25
CA GLU A 360 0.09 0.33 -19.67
C GLU A 360 -0.77 -0.17 -18.52
N ILE A 361 -0.18 -0.38 -17.34
CA ILE A 361 -0.92 -0.75 -16.13
C ILE A 361 -1.97 0.32 -15.78
N GLU A 362 -1.58 1.60 -15.81
CA GLU A 362 -2.48 2.72 -15.56
C GLU A 362 -3.66 2.74 -16.55
N ARG A 363 -3.39 2.55 -17.85
CA ARG A 363 -4.42 2.45 -18.88
C ARG A 363 -5.34 1.24 -18.66
N ASN A 364 -4.78 0.07 -18.37
CA ASN A 364 -5.54 -1.15 -18.13
C ASN A 364 -6.38 -1.05 -16.85
N ALA A 365 -5.85 -0.44 -15.80
CA ALA A 365 -6.59 -0.17 -14.57
C ALA A 365 -7.82 0.71 -14.84
N THR A 366 -7.66 1.80 -15.59
CA THR A 366 -8.77 2.71 -15.94
C THR A 366 -9.78 2.05 -16.85
N THR A 367 -9.34 1.25 -17.82
CA THR A 367 -10.24 0.51 -18.73
C THR A 367 -11.04 -0.56 -18.00
N ASN A 368 -10.39 -1.34 -17.14
CA ASN A 368 -11.09 -2.34 -16.33
C ASN A 368 -12.05 -1.70 -15.33
N ALA A 369 -11.66 -0.56 -14.74
CA ALA A 369 -12.57 0.22 -13.89
C ALA A 369 -13.86 0.63 -14.60
N LYS A 370 -13.74 1.10 -15.85
CA LYS A 370 -14.92 1.46 -16.67
C LYS A 370 -15.81 0.25 -16.92
N LYS A 371 -15.24 -0.91 -17.27
CA LYS A 371 -15.98 -2.15 -17.48
C LYS A 371 -16.71 -2.61 -16.21
N PHE A 372 -16.00 -2.67 -15.08
CA PHE A 372 -16.60 -3.03 -13.80
C PHE A 372 -17.65 -2.01 -13.35
N GLY A 373 -17.39 -0.72 -13.55
CA GLY A 373 -18.36 0.33 -13.27
C GLY A 373 -19.64 0.16 -14.09
N PHE A 374 -19.51 -0.12 -15.39
CA PHE A 374 -20.65 -0.37 -16.27
C PHE A 374 -21.49 -1.58 -15.83
N TYR A 375 -20.85 -2.71 -15.52
CA TYR A 375 -21.58 -3.89 -15.03
C TYR A 375 -22.29 -3.64 -13.70
N ALA A 376 -21.63 -2.95 -12.77
CA ALA A 376 -22.22 -2.59 -11.49
C ALA A 376 -23.44 -1.64 -11.67
N GLU A 377 -23.33 -0.67 -12.58
CA GLU A 377 -24.40 0.26 -12.92
C GLU A 377 -25.58 -0.44 -13.57
N MET A 378 -25.32 -1.35 -14.52
CA MET A 378 -26.37 -2.19 -15.14
C MET A 378 -27.09 -3.08 -14.11
N THR A 379 -26.33 -3.67 -13.18
CA THR A 379 -26.91 -4.47 -12.10
C THR A 379 -27.78 -3.60 -11.18
N MET A 380 -27.36 -2.38 -10.89
CA MET A 380 -28.13 -1.42 -10.08
C MET A 380 -29.45 -1.05 -10.80
N TYR A 381 -29.40 -0.73 -12.10
CA TYR A 381 -30.62 -0.43 -12.87
C TYR A 381 -31.56 -1.63 -12.95
N ALA A 382 -31.04 -2.84 -13.15
CA ALA A 382 -31.85 -4.06 -13.15
C ALA A 382 -32.52 -4.28 -11.78
N LEU A 383 -31.78 -4.06 -10.66
CA LEU A 383 -32.37 -4.14 -9.33
C LEU A 383 -33.47 -3.09 -9.11
N MET A 384 -33.20 -1.83 -9.48
CA MET A 384 -34.21 -0.76 -9.36
C MET A 384 -35.47 -1.07 -10.20
N GLY A 385 -35.29 -1.52 -11.44
CA GLY A 385 -36.39 -1.96 -12.27
C GLY A 385 -37.18 -3.11 -11.66
N PHE A 386 -36.46 -4.10 -11.09
CA PHE A 386 -37.10 -5.22 -10.41
C PHE A 386 -37.84 -4.78 -9.13
N LEU A 387 -37.31 -3.90 -8.34
CA LEU A 387 -37.98 -3.33 -7.15
C LEU A 387 -39.23 -2.54 -7.57
N MET A 388 -39.12 -1.71 -8.60
CA MET A 388 -40.23 -0.92 -9.09
C MET A 388 -41.36 -1.79 -9.66
N PHE A 389 -40.99 -2.86 -10.39
CA PHE A 389 -41.95 -3.86 -10.87
C PHE A 389 -42.62 -4.61 -9.70
N SER A 390 -41.85 -5.00 -8.69
CA SER A 390 -42.35 -5.68 -7.49
C SER A 390 -43.28 -4.78 -6.67
N ILE A 391 -42.93 -3.51 -6.46
CA ILE A 391 -43.78 -2.53 -5.76
C ILE A 391 -45.11 -2.36 -6.52
N ASN A 392 -45.05 -2.17 -7.83
CA ASN A 392 -46.24 -2.00 -8.65
C ASN A 392 -47.14 -3.26 -8.62
N GLY A 393 -46.55 -4.45 -8.65
CA GLY A 393 -47.29 -5.72 -8.53
C GLY A 393 -48.03 -5.85 -7.18
N VAL A 394 -47.36 -5.45 -6.09
CA VAL A 394 -47.97 -5.47 -4.75
C VAL A 394 -49.07 -4.41 -4.62
N THR A 395 -48.87 -3.19 -5.12
CA THR A 395 -49.87 -2.11 -5.05
C THR A 395 -51.10 -2.43 -5.87
N THR A 396 -50.95 -3.10 -7.03
CA THR A 396 -52.09 -3.57 -7.84
C THR A 396 -52.92 -4.65 -7.10
N GLN A 397 -52.24 -5.58 -6.43
CA GLN A 397 -52.89 -6.61 -5.61
C GLN A 397 -53.62 -6.00 -4.40
N LEU A 398 -53.03 -4.97 -3.76
CA LEU A 398 -53.69 -4.19 -2.70
C LEU A 398 -54.96 -3.50 -3.19
N GLY A 399 -54.96 -2.90 -4.41
CA GLY A 399 -56.13 -2.26 -5.01
C GLY A 399 -57.27 -3.24 -5.28
N THR A 400 -56.97 -4.45 -5.77
CA THR A 400 -57.96 -5.50 -5.98
C THR A 400 -58.48 -6.11 -4.69
N PHE A 401 -57.69 -6.13 -3.65
CA PHE A 401 -58.08 -6.65 -2.31
C PHE A 401 -59.00 -5.69 -1.53
N ASN A 402 -58.79 -4.39 -1.64
CA ASN A 402 -59.62 -3.37 -0.96
C ASN A 402 -60.85 -2.94 -1.75
N GLY A 403 -61.00 -3.31 -3.02
CA GLY A 403 -62.07 -2.94 -3.91
C GLY A 403 -63.15 -4.06 -4.12
N GLY A 404 -63.00 -5.22 -3.53
CA GLY A 404 -63.94 -6.32 -3.51
C GLY A 404 -64.41 -6.58 -2.09
#